data_03e50dbdfc6cea078bd4e6316dff0f08
#
_entry.id   03e50dbdfc6cea078bd4e6316dff0f08
#
_cell.length_a   1.000
_cell.length_b   1.000
_cell.length_c   1.000
_cell.angle_alpha   90.00
_cell.angle_beta   90.00
_cell.angle_gamma   90.00
#
_symmetry.space_group_name_H-M   'P 1'
#
loop_
_entity.id
_entity.type
_entity.pdbx_description
1 polymer ?
#
loop_
_entity_poly.entity_id
_entity_poly.type
_entity_poly.pdbx_seq_one_letter_code
_entity_poly.pdbx_strand_id
1 'polypeptide(L)'
;MRLKRYVCFLAMAGMLAAGSSRAQNQLPPGTQDPDSAPAAAKGAPETNPGREAAETKIDQRDFEAARPLLQKYLSQNPGDARALFDLGYVEDAGGHEDAAAADYRKAIAADPKQFEARLALGLLLAHQAKFDQAREQLEQATLLSPEPPNPAAQAEAFRSLAELDRSSDPPAARDALMAALRLSPETPNDLLLTAQIAEANGDLELAQTAYQRVLASHPAVSAGMQSAANAGLAQLLLKQQKYSDAEPLLKSALQRDPRDPGLNAQLATALLAQGKNDEALPALETLRQLEPGNASVDQMLADAYSQAGHPEKAEPIYAKMALAQPNNEDILAGQGENLIREKQYLLAQTVLERAVQLKPEDGDAWSGLAFAASENKQYSIALHALSMRAKYLQETPATYFLWATSYDNLHLSKQAQEYYHKFLAAAGGKFPDQEWQAKHRLVALGGSH
;
A
#
# COMPACT_ATOMS: atom_id res chain seq x y z
N MET A 1 -0.82 -23.59 1.06
CA MET A 1 -0.69 -23.11 2.46
C MET A 1 0.34 -21.99 2.62
N ARG A 2 1.46 -22.01 1.89
CA ARG A 2 2.51 -20.93 1.92
C ARG A 2 1.98 -19.55 1.50
N LEU A 3 1.05 -19.46 0.56
CA LEU A 3 0.44 -18.19 0.13
C LEU A 3 -0.19 -17.36 1.27
N LYS A 4 -0.74 -18.02 2.31
CA LYS A 4 -1.34 -17.32 3.48
C LYS A 4 -0.32 -16.57 4.35
N ARG A 5 0.96 -16.97 4.33
CA ARG A 5 2.03 -16.31 5.11
C ARG A 5 2.49 -15.00 4.47
N TYR A 6 2.51 -14.92 3.12
CA TYR A 6 2.98 -13.71 2.39
C TYR A 6 1.99 -12.55 2.45
N VAL A 7 0.69 -12.84 2.45
CA VAL A 7 -0.35 -11.80 2.55
C VAL A 7 -0.24 -11.00 3.85
N CYS A 8 0.16 -11.65 4.97
CA CYS A 8 0.41 -10.95 6.23
C CYS A 8 1.69 -10.11 6.23
N PHE A 9 2.74 -10.53 5.48
CA PHE A 9 4.04 -9.86 5.52
C PHE A 9 4.07 -8.58 4.68
N LEU A 10 3.38 -8.55 3.53
CA LEU A 10 3.28 -7.34 2.71
C LEU A 10 2.32 -6.29 3.26
N ALA A 11 1.28 -6.71 3.96
CA ALA A 11 0.45 -5.76 4.73
C ALA A 11 1.28 -5.03 5.80
N MET A 12 2.29 -5.70 6.40
CA MET A 12 3.25 -5.06 7.31
C MET A 12 4.36 -4.29 6.57
N ALA A 13 4.86 -4.76 5.42
CA ALA A 13 5.87 -4.04 4.64
C ALA A 13 5.31 -2.77 3.98
N GLY A 14 4.05 -2.79 3.54
CA GLY A 14 3.34 -1.60 3.09
C GLY A 14 3.17 -0.55 4.19
N MET A 15 3.01 -0.97 5.46
CA MET A 15 2.99 -0.06 6.61
C MET A 15 4.39 0.46 6.98
N LEU A 16 5.46 -0.29 6.73
CA LEU A 16 6.84 0.15 6.99
C LEU A 16 7.40 0.99 5.84
N ALA A 17 7.02 0.74 4.59
CA ALA A 17 7.38 1.57 3.45
C ALA A 17 6.63 2.93 3.45
N ALA A 18 5.42 3.00 3.99
CA ALA A 18 4.73 4.27 4.25
C ALA A 18 5.43 5.13 5.31
N GLY A 19 6.35 4.56 6.09
CA GLY A 19 7.14 5.25 7.11
C GLY A 19 8.50 5.80 6.62
N SER A 20 8.96 5.45 5.42
CA SER A 20 10.26 5.89 4.89
C SER A 20 10.23 6.49 3.49
N SER A 21 9.18 6.38 2.72
CA SER A 21 8.95 7.34 1.67
C SER A 21 8.56 8.64 2.37
N ARG A 22 9.43 9.63 2.34
CA ARG A 22 9.00 10.99 2.12
C ARG A 22 8.19 10.95 0.80
N ALA A 23 7.00 10.36 0.83
CA ALA A 23 5.94 10.93 0.06
C ALA A 23 5.99 12.38 0.49
N GLN A 24 6.55 13.23 -0.33
CA GLN A 24 6.09 14.57 -0.39
C GLN A 24 4.56 14.42 -0.44
N ASN A 25 3.93 14.50 0.76
CA ASN A 25 2.60 15.02 0.86
C ASN A 25 2.74 16.46 0.33
N GLN A 26 2.97 16.58 -0.96
CA GLN A 26 2.42 17.68 -1.67
C GLN A 26 0.93 17.44 -1.47
N LEU A 27 0.36 18.15 -0.49
CA LEU A 27 -0.99 18.65 -0.63
C LEU A 27 -1.12 18.92 -2.13
N PRO A 28 -2.04 18.29 -2.86
CA PRO A 28 -2.23 18.59 -4.26
C PRO A 28 -2.22 20.10 -4.29
N PRO A 29 -1.40 20.75 -5.14
CA PRO A 29 -1.27 22.20 -5.15
C PRO A 29 -2.70 22.65 -5.06
N GLY A 30 -3.06 23.21 -3.88
CA GLY A 30 -4.46 23.52 -3.63
C GLY A 30 -4.85 24.13 -4.92
N THR A 31 -5.78 23.53 -5.63
CA THR A 31 -6.39 24.18 -6.75
C THR A 31 -6.95 25.43 -6.11
N GLN A 32 -6.06 26.40 -5.92
CA GLN A 32 -6.46 27.76 -5.79
C GLN A 32 -7.22 27.95 -7.09
N ASP A 33 -8.51 27.62 -7.01
CA ASP A 33 -9.43 28.18 -7.95
C ASP A 33 -9.10 29.66 -7.89
N PRO A 34 -8.56 30.26 -8.96
CA PRO A 34 -8.18 31.66 -8.94
C PRO A 34 -9.35 32.57 -8.52
N ASP A 35 -10.58 32.04 -8.48
CA ASP A 35 -11.78 32.74 -8.01
C ASP A 35 -12.08 32.54 -6.51
N SER A 36 -11.37 31.67 -5.76
CA SER A 36 -11.56 31.47 -4.31
C SER A 36 -10.54 32.20 -3.44
N ALA A 37 -9.76 33.12 -3.99
CA ALA A 37 -9.14 34.13 -3.13
C ALA A 37 -10.25 34.76 -2.28
N PRO A 38 -10.10 34.87 -0.95
CA PRO A 38 -11.11 35.53 -0.11
C PRO A 38 -11.35 36.91 -0.72
N ALA A 39 -12.57 37.10 -1.24
CA ALA A 39 -12.97 38.36 -1.81
C ALA A 39 -12.66 39.41 -0.73
N ALA A 40 -11.88 40.42 -1.07
CA ALA A 40 -11.45 41.46 -0.15
C ALA A 40 -12.68 41.95 0.62
N ALA A 41 -12.70 41.67 1.91
CA ALA A 41 -13.85 42.00 2.75
C ALA A 41 -14.05 43.51 2.73
N LYS A 42 -15.09 43.97 2.06
CA LYS A 42 -15.55 45.37 2.10
C LYS A 42 -16.21 45.61 3.43
N GLY A 43 -15.43 45.81 4.49
CA GLY A 43 -15.89 46.43 5.73
C GLY A 43 -16.19 47.90 5.48
N ALA A 44 -17.24 48.47 6.10
CA ALA A 44 -17.63 49.86 5.96
C ALA A 44 -16.44 50.79 6.30
N PRO A 45 -16.27 51.90 5.60
CA PRO A 45 -14.98 52.45 5.27
C PRO A 45 -14.52 53.55 6.25
N GLU A 46 -13.38 53.37 6.87
CA GLU A 46 -12.42 54.46 6.93
C GLU A 46 -11.53 54.33 5.70
N THR A 47 -11.91 55.04 4.63
CA THR A 47 -11.20 55.01 3.37
C THR A 47 -9.84 55.71 3.51
N ASN A 48 -8.77 54.94 3.59
CA ASN A 48 -7.44 55.49 3.56
C ASN A 48 -6.89 55.37 2.12
N PRO A 49 -6.73 56.48 1.39
CA PRO A 49 -6.37 56.45 -0.04
C PRO A 49 -5.07 55.68 -0.35
N GLY A 50 -4.17 55.57 0.63
CA GLY A 50 -2.91 54.85 0.48
C GLY A 50 -3.11 53.31 0.48
N ARG A 51 -4.07 52.79 1.28
CA ARG A 51 -4.43 51.38 1.33
C ARG A 51 -5.26 50.99 0.13
N GLU A 52 -6.29 51.81 -0.23
CA GLU A 52 -7.13 51.55 -1.42
C GLU A 52 -6.33 51.39 -2.71
N ALA A 53 -5.28 52.19 -2.87
CA ALA A 53 -4.41 52.07 -4.04
C ALA A 53 -3.68 50.71 -4.09
N ALA A 54 -3.29 50.16 -2.93
CA ALA A 54 -2.65 48.86 -2.83
C ALA A 54 -3.69 47.71 -3.02
N GLU A 55 -4.83 47.79 -2.40
CA GLU A 55 -5.95 46.85 -2.55
C GLU A 55 -6.39 46.76 -4.03
N THR A 56 -6.47 47.89 -4.73
CA THR A 56 -6.74 47.92 -6.19
C THR A 56 -5.72 47.14 -6.97
N LYS A 57 -4.43 47.19 -6.57
CA LYS A 57 -3.35 46.42 -7.22
C LYS A 57 -3.44 44.93 -6.91
N ILE A 58 -3.82 44.58 -5.70
CA ILE A 58 -4.09 43.20 -5.29
C ILE A 58 -5.24 42.63 -6.12
N ASP A 59 -6.37 43.36 -6.27
CA ASP A 59 -7.51 42.94 -7.09
C ASP A 59 -7.13 42.74 -8.58
N GLN A 60 -6.16 43.54 -9.08
CA GLN A 60 -5.57 43.38 -10.42
C GLN A 60 -4.53 42.25 -10.49
N ARG A 61 -4.20 41.57 -9.39
CA ARG A 61 -3.11 40.61 -9.23
C ARG A 61 -1.72 41.18 -9.56
N ASP A 62 -1.55 42.50 -9.48
CA ASP A 62 -0.29 43.22 -9.67
C ASP A 62 0.45 43.31 -8.32
N PHE A 63 0.91 42.15 -7.82
CA PHE A 63 1.52 42.02 -6.49
C PHE A 63 2.83 42.82 -6.38
N GLU A 64 3.60 42.93 -7.46
CA GLU A 64 4.83 43.69 -7.48
C GLU A 64 4.59 45.20 -7.30
N ALA A 65 3.48 45.73 -7.84
CA ALA A 65 3.09 47.11 -7.61
C ALA A 65 2.40 47.32 -6.26
N ALA A 66 1.71 46.33 -5.74
CA ALA A 66 1.02 46.40 -4.45
C ALA A 66 2.00 46.47 -3.26
N ARG A 67 3.09 45.68 -3.30
CA ARG A 67 4.10 45.60 -2.24
C ARG A 67 4.65 46.94 -1.77
N PRO A 68 5.23 47.79 -2.63
CA PRO A 68 5.79 49.09 -2.21
C PRO A 68 4.72 50.05 -1.70
N LEU A 69 3.47 49.97 -2.19
CA LEU A 69 2.36 50.78 -1.70
C LEU A 69 2.01 50.39 -0.27
N LEU A 70 1.88 49.09 0.05
CA LEU A 70 1.64 48.61 1.39
C LEU A 70 2.76 48.93 2.34
N GLN A 71 4.03 48.75 1.94
CA GLN A 71 5.20 49.13 2.75
C GLN A 71 5.24 50.62 3.07
N LYS A 72 4.97 51.47 2.08
CA LYS A 72 4.85 52.91 2.31
C LYS A 72 3.71 53.27 3.27
N TYR A 73 2.53 52.63 3.09
CA TYR A 73 1.38 52.84 3.98
C TYR A 73 1.69 52.43 5.42
N LEU A 74 2.23 51.21 5.60
CA LEU A 74 2.60 50.64 6.89
C LEU A 74 3.74 51.42 7.60
N SER A 75 4.56 52.15 6.90
CA SER A 75 5.56 53.05 7.52
C SER A 75 4.92 54.18 8.31
N GLN A 76 3.71 54.59 7.96
CA GLN A 76 2.91 55.61 8.63
C GLN A 76 1.85 54.98 9.55
N ASN A 77 1.43 53.77 9.30
CA ASN A 77 0.35 53.06 10.01
C ASN A 77 0.80 51.63 10.41
N PRO A 78 1.80 51.49 11.26
CA PRO A 78 2.46 50.17 11.52
C PRO A 78 1.57 49.16 12.22
N GLY A 79 0.42 49.58 12.80
CA GLY A 79 -0.53 48.73 13.51
C GLY A 79 -1.81 48.43 12.72
N ASP A 80 -1.89 48.79 11.43
CA ASP A 80 -3.05 48.43 10.61
C ASP A 80 -3.02 46.93 10.26
N ALA A 81 -3.86 46.18 11.00
CA ALA A 81 -3.93 44.72 10.87
C ALA A 81 -4.31 44.26 9.46
N ARG A 82 -5.20 45.01 8.79
CA ARG A 82 -5.62 44.68 7.43
C ARG A 82 -4.50 44.89 6.45
N ALA A 83 -3.78 46.03 6.49
CA ALA A 83 -2.65 46.29 5.61
C ALA A 83 -1.49 45.32 5.86
N LEU A 84 -1.28 44.87 7.11
CA LEU A 84 -0.30 43.83 7.45
C LEU A 84 -0.68 42.46 6.84
N PHE A 85 -1.96 42.12 6.90
CA PHE A 85 -2.47 40.91 6.24
C PHE A 85 -2.29 41.00 4.71
N ASP A 86 -2.68 42.13 4.10
CA ASP A 86 -2.56 42.34 2.66
C ASP A 86 -1.07 42.27 2.20
N LEU A 87 -0.14 42.77 3.01
CA LEU A 87 1.28 42.62 2.74
C LEU A 87 1.73 41.15 2.83
N GLY A 88 1.30 40.41 3.86
CA GLY A 88 1.52 38.99 3.99
C GLY A 88 1.00 38.21 2.79
N TYR A 89 -0.21 38.54 2.31
CA TYR A 89 -0.80 37.92 1.12
C TYR A 89 0.02 38.19 -0.16
N VAL A 90 0.49 39.41 -0.32
CA VAL A 90 1.36 39.80 -1.47
C VAL A 90 2.71 39.06 -1.41
N GLU A 91 3.32 38.94 -0.22
CA GLU A 91 4.56 38.19 -0.05
C GLU A 91 4.37 36.69 -0.31
N ASP A 92 3.23 36.11 0.15
CA ASP A 92 2.88 34.70 -0.09
C ASP A 92 2.70 34.43 -1.60
N ALA A 93 1.93 35.28 -2.28
CA ALA A 93 1.74 35.21 -3.73
C ALA A 93 3.07 35.37 -4.52
N GLY A 94 4.03 36.09 -3.96
CA GLY A 94 5.39 36.24 -4.50
C GLY A 94 6.33 35.07 -4.15
N GLY A 95 5.89 34.08 -3.39
CA GLY A 95 6.70 32.93 -2.94
C GLY A 95 7.67 33.28 -1.80
N HIS A 96 7.48 34.42 -1.11
CA HIS A 96 8.31 34.85 0.02
C HIS A 96 7.71 34.35 1.33
N GLU A 97 7.61 33.04 1.50
CA GLU A 97 6.86 32.38 2.59
C GLU A 97 7.25 32.84 4.00
N ASP A 98 8.54 33.07 4.28
CA ASP A 98 8.99 33.52 5.61
C ASP A 98 8.56 34.95 5.90
N ALA A 99 8.58 35.84 4.89
CA ALA A 99 8.10 37.20 5.01
C ALA A 99 6.58 37.22 5.20
N ALA A 100 5.87 36.43 4.41
CA ALA A 100 4.41 36.27 4.53
C ALA A 100 4.01 35.80 5.95
N ALA A 101 4.66 34.74 6.47
CA ALA A 101 4.41 34.28 7.82
C ALA A 101 4.69 35.34 8.90
N ALA A 102 5.73 36.15 8.71
CA ALA A 102 6.03 37.24 9.66
C ALA A 102 4.97 38.33 9.62
N ASP A 103 4.48 38.69 8.44
CA ASP A 103 3.48 39.75 8.31
C ASP A 103 2.09 39.28 8.73
N TYR A 104 1.70 38.03 8.49
CA TYR A 104 0.49 37.44 9.06
C TYR A 104 0.53 37.41 10.60
N ARG A 105 1.69 37.07 11.21
CA ARG A 105 1.84 37.13 12.68
C ARG A 105 1.70 38.55 13.22
N LYS A 106 2.23 39.59 12.53
CA LYS A 106 2.02 40.98 12.89
C LYS A 106 0.56 41.39 12.78
N ALA A 107 -0.13 40.96 11.72
CA ALA A 107 -1.57 41.19 11.56
C ALA A 107 -2.37 40.61 12.71
N ILE A 108 -2.10 39.35 13.11
CA ILE A 108 -2.74 38.68 14.26
C ILE A 108 -2.39 39.40 15.59
N ALA A 109 -1.16 39.89 15.72
CA ALA A 109 -0.77 40.66 16.91
C ALA A 109 -1.50 41.99 17.01
N ALA A 110 -1.74 42.66 15.86
CA ALA A 110 -2.50 43.93 15.79
C ALA A 110 -3.99 43.71 15.99
N ASP A 111 -4.55 42.65 15.41
CA ASP A 111 -5.95 42.24 15.63
C ASP A 111 -6.03 40.70 15.83
N PRO A 112 -6.14 40.25 17.10
CA PRO A 112 -6.27 38.80 17.39
C PRO A 112 -7.55 38.16 16.84
N LYS A 113 -8.55 38.93 16.42
CA LYS A 113 -9.81 38.43 15.85
C LYS A 113 -9.80 38.37 14.31
N GLN A 114 -8.69 38.76 13.67
CA GLN A 114 -8.63 38.74 12.22
C GLN A 114 -8.56 37.27 11.71
N PHE A 115 -9.74 36.82 11.27
CA PHE A 115 -9.94 35.44 10.79
C PHE A 115 -9.01 35.10 9.62
N GLU A 116 -8.93 35.99 8.61
CA GLU A 116 -8.20 35.78 7.38
C GLU A 116 -6.70 35.59 7.62
N ALA A 117 -6.12 36.37 8.54
CA ALA A 117 -4.70 36.26 8.88
C ALA A 117 -4.38 34.92 9.56
N ARG A 118 -5.27 34.40 10.42
CA ARG A 118 -5.10 33.10 11.06
C ARG A 118 -5.26 31.96 10.06
N LEU A 119 -6.28 32.04 9.20
CA LEU A 119 -6.48 31.04 8.14
C LEU A 119 -5.26 30.99 7.21
N ALA A 120 -4.82 32.15 6.69
CA ALA A 120 -3.69 32.21 5.78
C ALA A 120 -2.39 31.71 6.43
N LEU A 121 -2.10 32.12 7.68
CA LEU A 121 -0.94 31.61 8.41
C LEU A 121 -1.03 30.12 8.66
N GLY A 122 -2.19 29.59 9.01
CA GLY A 122 -2.42 28.16 9.21
C GLY A 122 -2.15 27.35 7.95
N LEU A 123 -2.68 27.80 6.80
CA LEU A 123 -2.44 27.16 5.50
C LEU A 123 -0.96 27.21 5.09
N LEU A 124 -0.31 28.35 5.25
CA LEU A 124 1.10 28.52 4.95
C LEU A 124 1.99 27.61 5.82
N LEU A 125 1.70 27.53 7.12
CA LEU A 125 2.43 26.65 8.03
C LEU A 125 2.21 25.17 7.72
N ALA A 126 1.01 24.79 7.29
CA ALA A 126 0.72 23.43 6.83
C ALA A 126 1.55 23.10 5.56
N HIS A 127 1.64 24.03 4.60
CA HIS A 127 2.47 23.90 3.42
C HIS A 127 3.96 23.72 3.78
N GLN A 128 4.43 24.44 4.81
CA GLN A 128 5.79 24.30 5.34
C GLN A 128 6.00 23.04 6.22
N ALA A 129 5.02 22.14 6.30
CA ALA A 129 5.03 20.96 7.17
C ALA A 129 5.21 21.28 8.69
N LYS A 130 4.89 22.50 9.11
CA LYS A 130 4.87 22.92 10.52
C LYS A 130 3.51 22.62 11.15
N PHE A 131 3.12 21.35 11.18
CA PHE A 131 1.75 20.91 11.44
C PHE A 131 1.19 21.34 12.79
N ASP A 132 1.98 21.31 13.88
CA ASP A 132 1.50 21.74 15.20
C ASP A 132 1.14 23.23 15.23
N GLN A 133 1.98 24.07 14.60
CA GLN A 133 1.71 25.49 14.51
C GLN A 133 0.53 25.80 13.57
N ALA A 134 0.41 25.05 12.47
CA ALA A 134 -0.71 25.15 11.56
C ALA A 134 -2.03 24.85 12.27
N ARG A 135 -2.06 23.75 13.02
CA ARG A 135 -3.23 23.33 13.82
C ARG A 135 -3.64 24.42 14.79
N GLU A 136 -2.72 24.98 15.57
CA GLU A 136 -3.01 26.06 16.50
C GLU A 136 -3.70 27.25 15.81
N GLN A 137 -3.19 27.70 14.67
CA GLN A 137 -3.77 28.84 13.95
C GLN A 137 -5.12 28.49 13.33
N LEU A 138 -5.29 27.30 12.78
CA LEU A 138 -6.56 26.85 12.21
C LEU A 138 -7.63 26.62 13.28
N GLU A 139 -7.31 26.05 14.44
CA GLU A 139 -8.23 25.94 15.57
C GLU A 139 -8.72 27.33 16.02
N GLN A 140 -7.79 28.28 16.16
CA GLN A 140 -8.16 29.64 16.49
C GLN A 140 -9.03 30.30 15.40
N ALA A 141 -8.77 30.02 14.13
CA ALA A 141 -9.61 30.49 13.02
C ALA A 141 -11.03 29.92 13.10
N THR A 142 -11.19 28.62 13.41
CA THR A 142 -12.54 28.01 13.51
C THR A 142 -13.39 28.59 14.63
N LEU A 143 -12.80 29.22 15.64
CA LEU A 143 -13.51 29.91 16.72
C LEU A 143 -13.97 31.32 16.36
N LEU A 144 -13.52 31.85 15.22
CA LEU A 144 -13.82 33.18 14.76
C LEU A 144 -14.87 33.13 13.63
N SER A 145 -15.59 34.23 13.47
CA SER A 145 -16.47 34.46 12.32
C SER A 145 -15.87 35.57 11.46
N PRO A 146 -15.67 35.34 10.16
CA PRO A 146 -15.19 36.38 9.26
C PRO A 146 -16.19 37.52 9.15
N GLU A 147 -15.70 38.75 9.05
CA GLU A 147 -16.51 39.96 8.85
C GLU A 147 -16.03 40.67 7.55
N PRO A 148 -16.89 40.75 6.53
CA PRO A 148 -18.27 40.24 6.44
C PRO A 148 -18.34 38.72 6.46
N PRO A 149 -19.51 38.11 6.77
CA PRO A 149 -19.65 36.66 6.82
C PRO A 149 -19.22 35.99 5.53
N ASN A 150 -18.31 35.04 5.65
CA ASN A 150 -17.77 34.23 4.54
C ASN A 150 -17.79 32.73 4.92
N PRO A 151 -18.96 32.05 4.72
CA PRO A 151 -19.07 30.62 5.06
C PRO A 151 -18.12 29.74 4.32
N ALA A 152 -17.70 30.09 3.10
CA ALA A 152 -16.75 29.32 2.31
C ALA A 152 -15.35 29.33 2.94
N ALA A 153 -14.87 30.52 3.36
CA ALA A 153 -13.58 30.63 4.04
C ALA A 153 -13.61 29.94 5.42
N GLN A 154 -14.73 30.01 6.12
CA GLN A 154 -14.89 29.32 7.40
C GLN A 154 -14.92 27.79 7.21
N ALA A 155 -15.58 27.30 6.15
CA ALA A 155 -15.54 25.89 5.79
C ALA A 155 -14.12 25.42 5.42
N GLU A 156 -13.34 26.28 4.77
CA GLU A 156 -11.95 25.98 4.43
C GLU A 156 -11.07 25.81 5.68
N ALA A 157 -11.25 26.65 6.70
CA ALA A 157 -10.53 26.47 7.96
C ALA A 157 -10.83 25.11 8.60
N PHE A 158 -12.09 24.68 8.60
CA PHE A 158 -12.50 23.38 9.11
C PHE A 158 -11.97 22.22 8.24
N ARG A 159 -11.97 22.35 6.90
CA ARG A 159 -11.41 21.34 5.98
C ARG A 159 -9.91 21.15 6.22
N SER A 160 -9.19 22.26 6.33
CA SER A 160 -7.74 22.23 6.57
C SER A 160 -7.39 21.59 7.91
N LEU A 161 -8.19 21.86 8.94
CA LEU A 161 -8.05 21.22 10.24
C LEU A 161 -8.33 19.71 10.14
N ALA A 162 -9.40 19.32 9.45
CA ALA A 162 -9.72 17.92 9.21
C ALA A 162 -8.60 17.17 8.45
N GLU A 163 -7.98 17.82 7.48
CA GLU A 163 -6.85 17.24 6.73
C GLU A 163 -5.62 17.03 7.63
N LEU A 164 -5.30 18.00 8.51
CA LEU A 164 -4.19 17.88 9.45
C LEU A 164 -4.41 16.77 10.47
N ASP A 165 -5.64 16.62 10.96
CA ASP A 165 -5.98 15.69 12.04
C ASP A 165 -6.35 14.29 11.51
N ARG A 166 -6.50 14.13 10.22
CA ARG A 166 -6.92 12.89 9.56
C ARG A 166 -6.23 11.62 10.08
N SER A 167 -4.91 11.69 10.37
CA SER A 167 -4.11 10.55 10.80
C SER A 167 -3.77 10.60 12.29
N SER A 168 -3.72 11.79 12.90
CA SER A 168 -3.33 11.99 14.30
C SER A 168 -4.51 11.92 15.26
N ASP A 169 -5.66 12.45 14.83
CA ASP A 169 -6.92 12.42 15.59
C ASP A 169 -8.13 12.28 14.63
N PRO A 170 -8.34 11.07 14.08
CA PRO A 170 -9.43 10.85 13.12
C PRO A 170 -10.82 11.22 13.62
N PRO A 171 -11.19 11.05 14.91
CA PRO A 171 -12.46 11.57 15.44
C PRO A 171 -12.58 13.08 15.34
N ALA A 172 -11.55 13.85 15.73
CA ALA A 172 -11.55 15.30 15.60
C ALA A 172 -11.62 15.75 14.13
N ALA A 173 -10.88 15.07 13.24
CA ALA A 173 -10.93 15.31 11.80
C ALA A 173 -12.36 15.13 11.24
N ARG A 174 -13.06 14.07 11.65
CA ARG A 174 -14.45 13.85 11.25
C ARG A 174 -15.36 15.00 11.71
N ASP A 175 -15.22 15.41 12.96
CA ASP A 175 -16.07 16.47 13.52
C ASP A 175 -15.81 17.83 12.83
N ALA A 176 -14.55 18.13 12.51
CA ALA A 176 -14.16 19.29 11.73
C ALA A 176 -14.74 19.23 10.31
N LEU A 177 -14.61 18.10 9.60
CA LEU A 177 -15.19 17.96 8.26
C LEU A 177 -16.71 18.11 8.28
N MET A 178 -17.39 17.56 9.28
CA MET A 178 -18.84 17.74 9.45
C MET A 178 -19.21 19.21 9.68
N ALA A 179 -18.39 19.99 10.39
CA ALA A 179 -18.60 21.42 10.55
C ALA A 179 -18.43 22.15 9.20
N ALA A 180 -17.43 21.82 8.41
CA ALA A 180 -17.25 22.38 7.06
C ALA A 180 -18.47 22.12 6.15
N LEU A 181 -19.00 20.89 6.16
CA LEU A 181 -20.14 20.50 5.33
C LEU A 181 -21.48 21.17 5.72
N ARG A 182 -21.57 21.71 6.95
CA ARG A 182 -22.71 22.55 7.35
C ARG A 182 -22.65 23.98 6.77
N LEU A 183 -21.44 24.41 6.41
CA LEU A 183 -21.18 25.77 5.94
C LEU A 183 -21.13 25.88 4.42
N SER A 184 -20.75 24.80 3.73
CA SER A 184 -20.65 24.81 2.28
C SER A 184 -20.99 23.44 1.70
N PRO A 185 -21.40 23.38 0.41
CA PRO A 185 -21.69 22.11 -0.26
C PRO A 185 -20.51 21.15 -0.25
N GLU A 186 -20.82 19.85 -0.22
CA GLU A 186 -19.85 18.77 -0.31
C GLU A 186 -19.13 18.77 -1.67
N THR A 187 -17.83 18.69 -1.65
CA THR A 187 -16.95 18.62 -2.84
C THR A 187 -16.40 17.21 -3.02
N PRO A 188 -15.86 16.86 -4.21
CA PRO A 188 -15.15 15.60 -4.39
C PRO A 188 -13.91 15.44 -3.46
N ASN A 189 -13.26 16.56 -3.08
CA ASN A 189 -12.20 16.55 -2.08
C ASN A 189 -12.73 16.14 -0.70
N ASP A 190 -13.90 16.65 -0.31
CA ASP A 190 -14.54 16.26 0.95
C ASP A 190 -14.90 14.78 0.98
N LEU A 191 -15.33 14.20 -0.16
CA LEU A 191 -15.59 12.77 -0.27
C LEU A 191 -14.31 11.94 -0.09
N LEU A 192 -13.21 12.36 -0.72
CA LEU A 192 -11.92 11.69 -0.56
C LEU A 192 -11.44 11.78 0.89
N LEU A 193 -11.53 12.94 1.50
CA LEU A 193 -11.17 13.16 2.89
C LEU A 193 -12.09 12.35 3.85
N THR A 194 -13.39 12.28 3.56
CA THR A 194 -14.34 11.42 4.29
C THR A 194 -13.89 9.96 4.24
N ALA A 195 -13.50 9.46 3.06
CA ALA A 195 -13.04 8.09 2.91
C ALA A 195 -11.78 7.80 3.75
N GLN A 196 -10.82 8.70 3.70
CA GLN A 196 -9.56 8.58 4.44
C GLN A 196 -9.75 8.65 5.96
N ILE A 197 -10.58 9.58 6.43
CA ILE A 197 -10.94 9.70 7.85
C ILE A 197 -11.71 8.46 8.33
N ALA A 198 -12.65 7.98 7.54
CA ALA A 198 -13.42 6.77 7.86
C ALA A 198 -12.52 5.54 7.94
N GLU A 199 -11.56 5.40 7.01
CA GLU A 199 -10.57 4.32 7.06
C GLU A 199 -9.72 4.40 8.33
N ALA A 200 -9.24 5.59 8.70
CA ALA A 200 -8.45 5.82 9.91
C ALA A 200 -9.25 5.55 11.20
N ASN A 201 -10.57 5.84 11.19
CA ASN A 201 -11.50 5.50 12.27
C ASN A 201 -11.91 4.02 12.29
N GLY A 202 -11.56 3.22 11.28
CA GLY A 202 -11.96 1.82 11.14
C GLY A 202 -13.38 1.61 10.61
N ASP A 203 -14.06 2.66 10.15
CA ASP A 203 -15.37 2.57 9.49
C ASP A 203 -15.18 2.22 8.00
N LEU A 204 -14.93 0.93 7.76
CA LEU A 204 -14.59 0.45 6.43
C LEU A 204 -15.76 0.55 5.44
N GLU A 205 -17.01 0.50 5.90
CA GLU A 205 -18.20 0.62 5.04
C GLU A 205 -18.37 2.06 4.54
N LEU A 206 -18.24 3.03 5.45
CA LEU A 206 -18.27 4.44 5.08
C LEU A 206 -17.10 4.79 4.15
N ALA A 207 -15.89 4.30 4.45
CA ALA A 207 -14.72 4.52 3.61
C ALA A 207 -14.94 3.98 2.18
N GLN A 208 -15.41 2.74 2.05
CA GLN A 208 -15.71 2.13 0.77
C GLN A 208 -16.75 2.95 -0.02
N THR A 209 -17.85 3.33 0.64
CA THR A 209 -18.93 4.12 0.02
C THR A 209 -18.39 5.47 -0.46
N ALA A 210 -17.58 6.14 0.35
CA ALA A 210 -17.04 7.46 0.01
C ALA A 210 -16.06 7.38 -1.17
N TYR A 211 -15.14 6.38 -1.21
CA TYR A 211 -14.28 6.17 -2.38
C TYR A 211 -15.09 5.89 -3.66
N GLN A 212 -16.13 5.06 -3.57
CA GLN A 212 -17.00 4.79 -4.72
C GLN A 212 -17.72 6.05 -5.21
N ARG A 213 -18.16 6.94 -4.30
CA ARG A 213 -18.77 8.22 -4.66
C ARG A 213 -17.76 9.15 -5.35
N VAL A 214 -16.48 9.17 -4.92
CA VAL A 214 -15.42 9.90 -5.63
C VAL A 214 -15.31 9.41 -7.07
N LEU A 215 -15.25 8.09 -7.27
CA LEU A 215 -15.10 7.50 -8.60
C LEU A 215 -16.34 7.70 -9.49
N ALA A 216 -17.53 7.83 -8.90
CA ALA A 216 -18.79 8.09 -9.58
C ALA A 216 -19.11 9.59 -9.77
N SER A 217 -18.24 10.52 -9.32
CA SER A 217 -18.50 11.96 -9.37
C SER A 217 -18.62 12.49 -10.80
N HIS A 218 -19.58 13.39 -11.02
CA HIS A 218 -19.81 14.08 -12.30
C HIS A 218 -19.81 15.60 -12.04
N PRO A 219 -19.01 16.43 -12.77
CA PRO A 219 -18.03 15.99 -13.78
C PRO A 219 -16.93 15.10 -13.21
N ALA A 220 -16.23 14.38 -14.09
CA ALA A 220 -15.17 13.48 -13.68
C ALA A 220 -14.09 14.21 -12.87
N VAL A 221 -13.67 13.61 -11.77
CA VAL A 221 -12.62 14.15 -10.91
C VAL A 221 -11.24 14.12 -11.60
N SER A 222 -10.28 14.86 -11.08
CA SER A 222 -8.92 14.85 -11.61
C SER A 222 -8.32 13.44 -11.61
N ALA A 223 -7.41 13.14 -12.55
CA ALA A 223 -6.73 11.86 -12.61
C ALA A 223 -5.99 11.51 -11.30
N GLY A 224 -5.50 12.52 -10.58
CA GLY A 224 -4.88 12.34 -9.27
C GLY A 224 -5.85 11.83 -8.22
N MET A 225 -7.00 12.45 -8.13
CA MET A 225 -8.04 12.06 -7.19
C MET A 225 -8.61 10.68 -7.51
N GLN A 226 -8.80 10.38 -8.80
CA GLN A 226 -9.22 9.07 -9.25
C GLN A 226 -8.21 7.99 -8.88
N SER A 227 -6.91 8.26 -9.08
CA SER A 227 -5.84 7.33 -8.66
C SER A 227 -5.85 7.10 -7.15
N ALA A 228 -5.96 8.17 -6.35
CA ALA A 228 -6.02 8.07 -4.89
C ALA A 228 -7.25 7.28 -4.42
N ALA A 229 -8.42 7.51 -5.01
CA ALA A 229 -9.64 6.79 -4.67
C ALA A 229 -9.55 5.31 -5.07
N ASN A 230 -8.99 5.00 -6.25
CA ASN A 230 -8.75 3.61 -6.67
C ASN A 230 -7.78 2.90 -5.72
N ALA A 231 -6.68 3.57 -5.33
CA ALA A 231 -5.70 3.00 -4.41
C ALA A 231 -6.30 2.71 -3.02
N GLY A 232 -7.04 3.68 -2.45
CA GLY A 232 -7.70 3.52 -1.16
C GLY A 232 -8.76 2.42 -1.18
N LEU A 233 -9.63 2.39 -2.20
CA LEU A 233 -10.64 1.34 -2.35
C LEU A 233 -9.99 -0.04 -2.52
N ALA A 234 -8.94 -0.13 -3.34
CA ALA A 234 -8.20 -1.38 -3.52
C ALA A 234 -7.60 -1.88 -2.21
N GLN A 235 -7.01 -0.99 -1.41
CA GLN A 235 -6.45 -1.34 -0.10
C GLN A 235 -7.51 -1.91 0.85
N LEU A 236 -8.72 -1.32 0.88
CA LEU A 236 -9.84 -1.85 1.67
C LEU A 236 -10.26 -3.24 1.19
N LEU A 237 -10.33 -3.45 -0.12
CA LEU A 237 -10.68 -4.74 -0.72
C LEU A 237 -9.62 -5.80 -0.42
N LEU A 238 -8.33 -5.45 -0.44
CA LEU A 238 -7.25 -6.34 -0.04
C LEU A 238 -7.36 -6.76 1.43
N LYS A 239 -7.66 -5.83 2.33
CA LYS A 239 -7.93 -6.14 3.75
C LYS A 239 -9.10 -7.12 3.91
N GLN A 240 -10.11 -7.04 3.03
CA GLN A 240 -11.26 -7.96 2.96
C GLN A 240 -10.97 -9.25 2.19
N GLN A 241 -9.75 -9.46 1.68
CA GLN A 241 -9.35 -10.60 0.82
C GLN A 241 -10.13 -10.67 -0.51
N LYS A 242 -10.71 -9.56 -0.97
CA LYS A 242 -11.41 -9.43 -2.25
C LYS A 242 -10.43 -9.07 -3.37
N TYR A 243 -9.49 -9.97 -3.61
CA TYR A 243 -8.36 -9.75 -4.51
C TYR A 243 -8.78 -9.46 -5.96
N SER A 244 -9.79 -10.18 -6.44
CA SER A 244 -10.31 -10.00 -7.80
C SER A 244 -10.92 -8.62 -8.04
N ASP A 245 -11.52 -8.03 -7.00
CA ASP A 245 -12.13 -6.70 -7.08
C ASP A 245 -11.08 -5.59 -6.94
N ALA A 246 -10.01 -5.84 -6.18
CA ALA A 246 -8.89 -4.90 -6.01
C ALA A 246 -8.03 -4.76 -7.26
N GLU A 247 -7.84 -5.83 -8.01
CA GLU A 247 -6.93 -5.88 -9.18
C GLU A 247 -7.19 -4.78 -10.22
N PRO A 248 -8.41 -4.59 -10.75
CA PRO A 248 -8.66 -3.57 -11.77
C PRO A 248 -8.44 -2.14 -11.24
N LEU A 249 -8.70 -1.90 -9.96
CA LEU A 249 -8.48 -0.60 -9.32
C LEU A 249 -6.98 -0.29 -9.22
N LEU A 250 -6.16 -1.28 -8.83
CA LEU A 250 -4.71 -1.15 -8.77
C LEU A 250 -4.09 -0.93 -10.14
N LYS A 251 -4.55 -1.69 -11.15
CA LYS A 251 -4.14 -1.48 -12.55
C LYS A 251 -4.48 -0.07 -13.02
N SER A 252 -5.65 0.45 -12.66
CA SER A 252 -6.06 1.83 -12.97
C SER A 252 -5.21 2.88 -12.26
N ALA A 253 -4.92 2.69 -10.98
CA ALA A 253 -4.06 3.60 -10.22
C ALA A 253 -2.63 3.66 -10.78
N LEU A 254 -2.07 2.51 -11.19
CA LEU A 254 -0.75 2.38 -11.80
C LEU A 254 -0.63 3.01 -13.19
N GLN A 255 -1.74 3.30 -13.88
CA GLN A 255 -1.69 4.03 -15.16
C GLN A 255 -1.09 5.43 -15.00
N ARG A 256 -1.27 6.07 -13.84
CA ARG A 256 -0.71 7.38 -13.55
C ARG A 256 0.72 7.32 -13.07
N ASP A 257 1.01 6.42 -12.16
CA ASP A 257 2.35 6.19 -11.63
C ASP A 257 2.71 4.70 -11.70
N PRO A 258 3.23 4.25 -12.86
CA PRO A 258 3.59 2.84 -13.06
C PRO A 258 4.71 2.35 -12.15
N ARG A 259 5.44 3.26 -11.51
CA ARG A 259 6.57 2.95 -10.63
C ARG A 259 6.28 3.19 -9.16
N ASP A 260 5.03 3.42 -8.76
CA ASP A 260 4.67 3.49 -7.35
C ASP A 260 4.93 2.13 -6.69
N PRO A 261 5.85 2.06 -5.68
CA PRO A 261 6.21 0.79 -5.08
C PRO A 261 5.06 0.19 -4.27
N GLY A 262 4.25 1.03 -3.61
CA GLY A 262 3.11 0.58 -2.81
C GLY A 262 2.03 -0.07 -3.68
N LEU A 263 1.67 0.56 -4.80
CA LEU A 263 0.68 0.02 -5.74
C LEU A 263 1.16 -1.26 -6.43
N ASN A 264 2.44 -1.32 -6.83
CA ASN A 264 3.02 -2.55 -7.40
C ASN A 264 3.03 -3.69 -6.37
N ALA A 265 3.37 -3.42 -5.10
CA ALA A 265 3.33 -4.42 -4.03
C ALA A 265 1.90 -4.95 -3.80
N GLN A 266 0.92 -4.05 -3.76
CA GLN A 266 -0.49 -4.41 -3.61
C GLN A 266 -1.00 -5.23 -4.80
N LEU A 267 -0.63 -4.85 -6.04
CA LEU A 267 -1.02 -5.59 -7.25
C LEU A 267 -0.39 -6.98 -7.28
N ALA A 268 0.90 -7.09 -6.98
CA ALA A 268 1.57 -8.38 -6.87
C ALA A 268 0.89 -9.27 -5.84
N THR A 269 0.59 -8.74 -4.66
CA THR A 269 -0.12 -9.47 -3.60
C THR A 269 -1.49 -9.96 -4.07
N ALA A 270 -2.27 -9.09 -4.72
CA ALA A 270 -3.59 -9.44 -5.24
C ALA A 270 -3.53 -10.56 -6.28
N LEU A 271 -2.56 -10.51 -7.19
CA LEU A 271 -2.39 -11.48 -8.27
C LEU A 271 -1.87 -12.82 -7.74
N LEU A 272 -0.86 -12.80 -6.86
CA LEU A 272 -0.34 -14.02 -6.23
C LEU A 272 -1.41 -14.74 -5.39
N ALA A 273 -2.24 -13.99 -4.66
CA ALA A 273 -3.33 -14.56 -3.88
C ALA A 273 -4.41 -15.24 -4.76
N GLN A 274 -4.53 -14.81 -6.01
CA GLN A 274 -5.40 -15.43 -7.03
C GLN A 274 -4.73 -16.59 -7.80
N GLY A 275 -3.45 -16.88 -7.53
CA GLY A 275 -2.67 -17.84 -8.29
C GLY A 275 -2.25 -17.35 -9.69
N LYS A 276 -2.38 -16.06 -9.99
CA LYS A 276 -2.01 -15.43 -11.26
C LYS A 276 -0.52 -15.07 -11.27
N ASN A 277 0.34 -16.09 -11.13
CA ASN A 277 1.76 -15.88 -10.92
C ASN A 277 2.42 -15.15 -12.11
N ASP A 278 2.10 -15.53 -13.35
CA ASP A 278 2.63 -14.87 -14.55
C ASP A 278 2.27 -13.38 -14.61
N GLU A 279 1.02 -13.04 -14.25
CA GLU A 279 0.56 -11.65 -14.26
C GLU A 279 1.22 -10.82 -13.15
N ALA A 280 1.67 -11.45 -12.06
CA ALA A 280 2.35 -10.78 -10.94
C ALA A 280 3.81 -10.38 -11.27
N LEU A 281 4.46 -11.10 -12.21
CA LEU A 281 5.88 -10.90 -12.53
C LEU A 281 6.25 -9.45 -12.87
N PRO A 282 5.52 -8.72 -13.75
CA PRO A 282 5.88 -7.34 -14.08
C PRO A 282 5.89 -6.40 -12.88
N ALA A 283 4.93 -6.56 -11.96
CA ALA A 283 4.87 -5.75 -10.74
C ALA A 283 6.03 -6.08 -9.79
N LEU A 284 6.37 -7.37 -9.63
CA LEU A 284 7.49 -7.82 -8.81
C LEU A 284 8.85 -7.42 -9.39
N GLU A 285 9.01 -7.49 -10.71
CA GLU A 285 10.23 -7.02 -11.39
C GLU A 285 10.41 -5.50 -11.22
N THR A 286 9.33 -4.75 -11.29
CA THR A 286 9.34 -3.32 -11.02
C THR A 286 9.77 -3.04 -9.58
N LEU A 287 9.19 -3.73 -8.60
CA LEU A 287 9.58 -3.62 -7.19
C LEU A 287 11.06 -3.93 -6.98
N ARG A 288 11.57 -4.99 -7.58
CA ARG A 288 12.98 -5.36 -7.48
C ARG A 288 13.92 -4.29 -8.02
N GLN A 289 13.50 -3.57 -9.08
CA GLN A 289 14.26 -2.44 -9.63
C GLN A 289 14.21 -1.21 -8.71
N LEU A 290 13.08 -0.98 -8.03
CA LEU A 290 12.89 0.15 -7.12
C LEU A 290 13.55 -0.07 -5.77
N GLU A 291 13.56 -1.32 -5.30
CA GLU A 291 14.07 -1.74 -3.99
C GLU A 291 15.14 -2.83 -4.13
N PRO A 292 16.31 -2.51 -4.68
CA PRO A 292 17.36 -3.50 -4.89
C PRO A 292 17.82 -4.13 -3.57
N GLY A 293 17.77 -5.46 -3.49
CA GLY A 293 18.19 -6.20 -2.30
C GLY A 293 17.12 -6.36 -1.22
N ASN A 294 15.88 -5.98 -1.50
CA ASN A 294 14.75 -6.33 -0.63
C ASN A 294 14.50 -7.85 -0.71
N ALA A 295 14.87 -8.55 0.36
CA ALA A 295 14.79 -10.01 0.42
C ALA A 295 13.36 -10.55 0.24
N SER A 296 12.35 -9.83 0.74
CA SER A 296 10.95 -10.24 0.58
C SER A 296 10.50 -10.15 -0.88
N VAL A 297 10.92 -9.11 -1.59
CA VAL A 297 10.62 -8.94 -3.02
C VAL A 297 11.37 -10.00 -3.84
N ASP A 298 12.66 -10.23 -3.56
CA ASP A 298 13.46 -11.28 -4.22
C ASP A 298 12.79 -12.65 -4.02
N GLN A 299 12.32 -12.98 -2.83
CA GLN A 299 11.66 -14.25 -2.54
C GLN A 299 10.34 -14.40 -3.28
N MET A 300 9.47 -13.37 -3.21
CA MET A 300 8.19 -13.39 -3.94
C MET A 300 8.38 -13.55 -5.44
N LEU A 301 9.39 -12.88 -6.00
CA LEU A 301 9.71 -12.97 -7.42
C LEU A 301 10.22 -14.37 -7.79
N ALA A 302 11.08 -14.96 -6.96
CA ALA A 302 11.58 -16.33 -7.18
C ALA A 302 10.43 -17.34 -7.10
N ASP A 303 9.58 -17.25 -6.07
CA ASP A 303 8.40 -18.10 -5.92
C ASP A 303 7.44 -17.95 -7.11
N ALA A 304 7.18 -16.71 -7.54
CA ALA A 304 6.33 -16.43 -8.70
C ALA A 304 6.88 -17.02 -9.99
N TYR A 305 8.18 -16.83 -10.27
CA TYR A 305 8.82 -17.45 -11.44
C TYR A 305 8.73 -18.98 -11.39
N SER A 306 9.05 -19.58 -10.26
CA SER A 306 8.97 -21.04 -10.09
C SER A 306 7.57 -21.59 -10.34
N GLN A 307 6.53 -20.90 -9.79
CA GLN A 307 5.14 -21.32 -9.94
C GLN A 307 4.55 -21.01 -11.31
N ALA A 308 5.04 -19.95 -11.99
CA ALA A 308 4.68 -19.61 -13.35
C ALA A 308 5.31 -20.54 -14.41
N GLY A 309 6.18 -21.47 -13.99
CA GLY A 309 6.83 -22.42 -14.92
C GLY A 309 8.14 -21.89 -15.51
N HIS A 310 8.75 -20.91 -14.86
CA HIS A 310 10.05 -20.33 -15.21
C HIS A 310 11.12 -20.62 -14.14
N PRO A 311 11.34 -21.90 -13.76
CA PRO A 311 12.24 -22.25 -12.68
C PRO A 311 13.69 -21.79 -12.94
N GLU A 312 14.10 -21.74 -14.20
CA GLU A 312 15.43 -21.26 -14.63
C GLU A 312 15.67 -19.78 -14.32
N LYS A 313 14.61 -18.98 -14.16
CA LYS A 313 14.71 -17.57 -13.72
C LYS A 313 14.67 -17.44 -12.19
N ALA A 314 14.02 -18.37 -11.52
CA ALA A 314 13.92 -18.42 -10.07
C ALA A 314 15.26 -18.84 -9.43
N GLU A 315 15.96 -19.83 -9.99
CA GLU A 315 17.17 -20.43 -9.41
C GLU A 315 18.27 -19.40 -9.07
N PRO A 316 18.68 -18.48 -9.97
CA PRO A 316 19.71 -17.50 -9.62
C PRO A 316 19.30 -16.56 -8.48
N ILE A 317 17.99 -16.33 -8.28
CA ILE A 317 17.49 -15.51 -7.18
C ILE A 317 17.58 -16.31 -5.88
N TYR A 318 17.06 -17.54 -5.86
CA TYR A 318 17.16 -18.43 -4.70
C TYR A 318 18.62 -18.67 -4.29
N ALA A 319 19.51 -18.97 -5.24
CA ALA A 319 20.92 -19.21 -4.97
C ALA A 319 21.58 -18.00 -4.31
N LYS A 320 21.30 -16.79 -4.81
CA LYS A 320 21.78 -15.54 -4.19
C LYS A 320 21.25 -15.37 -2.78
N MET A 321 19.96 -15.64 -2.56
CA MET A 321 19.32 -15.52 -1.24
C MET A 321 19.87 -16.56 -0.26
N ALA A 322 20.06 -17.81 -0.69
CA ALA A 322 20.62 -18.88 0.13
C ALA A 322 22.07 -18.59 0.54
N LEU A 323 22.88 -17.95 -0.33
CA LEU A 323 24.22 -17.48 0.02
C LEU A 323 24.19 -16.37 1.08
N ALA A 324 23.24 -15.47 1.01
CA ALA A 324 23.08 -14.37 1.98
C ALA A 324 22.51 -14.87 3.32
N GLN A 325 21.64 -15.87 3.29
CA GLN A 325 20.91 -16.39 4.44
C GLN A 325 20.95 -17.94 4.45
N PRO A 326 22.10 -18.57 4.71
CA PRO A 326 22.29 -20.01 4.56
C PRO A 326 21.53 -20.88 5.57
N ASN A 327 20.95 -20.26 6.60
CA ASN A 327 20.14 -20.91 7.62
C ASN A 327 18.65 -20.48 7.57
N ASN A 328 18.22 -19.89 6.48
CA ASN A 328 16.81 -19.58 6.27
C ASN A 328 16.13 -20.76 5.60
N GLU A 329 15.30 -21.49 6.36
CA GLU A 329 14.61 -22.68 5.91
C GLU A 329 13.63 -22.39 4.76
N ASP A 330 12.86 -21.30 4.84
CA ASP A 330 11.86 -20.96 3.82
C ASP A 330 12.52 -20.74 2.44
N ILE A 331 13.72 -20.14 2.40
CA ILE A 331 14.51 -19.97 1.17
C ILE A 331 15.00 -21.33 0.65
N LEU A 332 15.57 -22.16 1.52
CA LEU A 332 16.10 -23.46 1.13
C LEU A 332 14.99 -24.42 0.65
N ALA A 333 13.84 -24.41 1.32
CA ALA A 333 12.70 -25.21 0.90
C ALA A 333 12.15 -24.74 -0.47
N GLY A 334 12.03 -23.43 -0.69
CA GLY A 334 11.63 -22.86 -1.98
C GLY A 334 12.63 -23.21 -3.09
N GLN A 335 13.94 -23.07 -2.82
CA GLN A 335 14.99 -23.47 -3.76
C GLN A 335 14.91 -24.97 -4.08
N GLY A 336 14.73 -25.81 -3.08
CA GLY A 336 14.59 -27.25 -3.26
C GLY A 336 13.41 -27.63 -4.15
N GLU A 337 12.25 -27.00 -3.96
CA GLU A 337 11.09 -27.19 -4.84
C GLU A 337 11.35 -26.71 -6.26
N ASN A 338 12.05 -25.58 -6.42
CA ASN A 338 12.45 -25.07 -7.73
C ASN A 338 13.37 -26.03 -8.47
N LEU A 339 14.39 -26.54 -7.79
CA LEU A 339 15.33 -27.53 -8.34
C LEU A 339 14.63 -28.85 -8.73
N ILE A 340 13.58 -29.26 -8.01
CA ILE A 340 12.73 -30.40 -8.42
C ILE A 340 12.05 -30.09 -9.76
N ARG A 341 11.52 -28.89 -9.95
CA ARG A 341 10.89 -28.47 -11.23
C ARG A 341 11.89 -28.45 -12.37
N GLU A 342 13.13 -28.09 -12.11
CA GLU A 342 14.24 -28.19 -13.06
C GLU A 342 14.77 -29.62 -13.26
N LYS A 343 14.24 -30.59 -12.52
CA LYS A 343 14.72 -31.99 -12.51
C LYS A 343 16.16 -32.16 -12.02
N GLN A 344 16.66 -31.17 -11.26
CA GLN A 344 17.98 -31.22 -10.65
C GLN A 344 17.93 -31.93 -9.27
N TYR A 345 17.47 -33.18 -9.28
CA TYR A 345 17.08 -33.92 -8.07
C TYR A 345 18.19 -34.06 -7.03
N LEU A 346 19.46 -34.22 -7.48
CA LEU A 346 20.59 -34.34 -6.54
C LEU A 346 20.84 -33.07 -5.75
N LEU A 347 20.76 -31.91 -6.43
CA LEU A 347 20.89 -30.61 -5.76
C LEU A 347 19.66 -30.34 -4.88
N ALA A 348 18.45 -30.63 -5.38
CA ALA A 348 17.21 -30.51 -4.62
C ALA A 348 17.29 -31.30 -3.31
N GLN A 349 17.75 -32.56 -3.37
CA GLN A 349 17.92 -33.39 -2.18
C GLN A 349 18.88 -32.76 -1.17
N THR A 350 20.05 -32.28 -1.62
CA THR A 350 21.04 -31.65 -0.74
C THR A 350 20.48 -30.40 -0.03
N VAL A 351 19.79 -29.57 -0.76
CA VAL A 351 19.19 -28.33 -0.23
C VAL A 351 18.06 -28.66 0.74
N LEU A 352 17.19 -29.62 0.39
CA LEU A 352 16.07 -30.03 1.23
C LEU A 352 16.50 -30.77 2.49
N GLU A 353 17.57 -31.57 2.44
CA GLU A 353 18.19 -32.17 3.64
C GLU A 353 18.60 -31.09 4.63
N ARG A 354 19.12 -29.96 4.15
CA ARG A 354 19.45 -28.82 5.00
C ARG A 354 18.19 -28.12 5.53
N ALA A 355 17.17 -27.93 4.70
CA ALA A 355 15.91 -27.31 5.09
C ALA A 355 15.24 -28.08 6.25
N VAL A 356 15.13 -29.41 6.13
CA VAL A 356 14.51 -30.25 7.19
C VAL A 356 15.35 -30.38 8.46
N GLN A 357 16.68 -30.16 8.38
CA GLN A 357 17.53 -30.06 9.57
C GLN A 357 17.26 -28.77 10.37
N LEU A 358 16.97 -27.66 9.66
CA LEU A 358 16.69 -26.38 10.29
C LEU A 358 15.27 -26.32 10.86
N LYS A 359 14.32 -26.98 10.19
CA LYS A 359 12.90 -27.00 10.59
C LYS A 359 12.30 -28.40 10.37
N PRO A 360 12.51 -29.30 11.35
CA PRO A 360 12.05 -30.68 11.25
C PRO A 360 10.53 -30.85 11.16
N GLU A 361 9.77 -29.87 11.54
CA GLU A 361 8.30 -29.87 11.46
C GLU A 361 7.73 -29.46 10.10
N ASP A 362 8.55 -29.03 9.14
CA ASP A 362 8.08 -28.71 7.79
C ASP A 362 7.80 -29.98 6.98
N GLY A 363 6.53 -30.39 6.97
CA GLY A 363 6.08 -31.56 6.21
C GLY A 363 6.18 -31.40 4.70
N ASP A 364 6.13 -30.16 4.18
CA ASP A 364 6.26 -29.89 2.74
C ASP A 364 7.71 -30.05 2.30
N ALA A 365 8.68 -29.57 3.09
CA ALA A 365 10.11 -29.81 2.82
C ALA A 365 10.45 -31.32 2.86
N TRP A 366 9.88 -32.09 3.81
CA TRP A 366 9.99 -33.54 3.83
C TRP A 366 9.37 -34.19 2.59
N SER A 367 8.26 -33.67 2.07
CA SER A 367 7.61 -34.15 0.84
C SER A 367 8.55 -33.97 -0.37
N GLY A 368 9.13 -32.79 -0.50
CA GLY A 368 10.12 -32.50 -1.56
C GLY A 368 11.35 -33.41 -1.46
N LEU A 369 11.88 -33.58 -0.24
CA LEU A 369 13.03 -34.48 0.01
C LEU A 369 12.73 -35.94 -0.37
N ALA A 370 11.54 -36.42 0.01
CA ALA A 370 11.13 -37.78 -0.35
C ALA A 370 11.05 -37.96 -1.87
N PHE A 371 10.51 -37.00 -2.57
CA PHE A 371 10.42 -37.04 -4.03
C PHE A 371 11.82 -36.99 -4.68
N ALA A 372 12.64 -36.01 -4.31
CA ALA A 372 13.99 -35.85 -4.86
C ALA A 372 14.86 -37.08 -4.60
N ALA A 373 14.83 -37.65 -3.40
CA ALA A 373 15.56 -38.87 -3.04
C ALA A 373 15.06 -40.08 -3.83
N SER A 374 13.75 -40.19 -4.09
CA SER A 374 13.19 -41.27 -4.91
C SER A 374 13.68 -41.19 -6.37
N GLU A 375 13.66 -39.98 -6.95
CA GLU A 375 14.18 -39.77 -8.32
C GLU A 375 15.69 -40.02 -8.42
N ASN A 376 16.44 -39.75 -7.35
CA ASN A 376 17.87 -40.13 -7.22
C ASN A 376 18.09 -41.63 -6.92
N LYS A 377 17.02 -42.43 -6.85
CA LYS A 377 17.08 -43.86 -6.49
C LYS A 377 17.61 -44.13 -5.07
N GLN A 378 17.57 -43.14 -4.21
CA GLN A 378 17.96 -43.27 -2.81
C GLN A 378 16.73 -43.59 -1.93
N TYR A 379 16.12 -44.76 -2.22
CA TYR A 379 14.79 -45.13 -1.67
C TYR A 379 14.77 -45.22 -0.15
N SER A 380 15.88 -45.54 0.50
CA SER A 380 15.96 -45.55 1.97
C SER A 380 15.79 -44.13 2.55
N ILE A 381 16.36 -43.12 1.89
CA ILE A 381 16.21 -41.72 2.28
C ILE A 381 14.75 -41.27 1.99
N ALA A 382 14.21 -41.67 0.85
CA ALA A 382 12.82 -41.40 0.50
C ALA A 382 11.84 -41.94 1.55
N LEU A 383 12.02 -43.19 1.99
CA LEU A 383 11.19 -43.81 3.04
C LEU A 383 11.33 -43.07 4.38
N HIS A 384 12.55 -42.69 4.75
CA HIS A 384 12.77 -41.91 5.96
C HIS A 384 12.05 -40.56 5.87
N ALA A 385 12.20 -39.83 4.77
CA ALA A 385 11.56 -38.56 4.55
C ALA A 385 10.02 -38.66 4.57
N LEU A 386 9.45 -39.70 3.94
CA LEU A 386 8.02 -39.99 4.00
C LEU A 386 7.54 -40.27 5.45
N SER A 387 8.34 -40.99 6.24
CA SER A 387 8.01 -41.27 7.63
C SER A 387 7.98 -40.01 8.51
N MET A 388 8.89 -39.08 8.24
CA MET A 388 8.90 -37.79 8.93
C MET A 388 7.75 -36.90 8.48
N ARG A 389 7.49 -36.85 7.17
CA ARG A 389 6.34 -36.15 6.61
C ARG A 389 5.01 -36.57 7.23
N ALA A 390 4.81 -37.87 7.40
CA ALA A 390 3.56 -38.46 7.95
C ALA A 390 3.24 -38.01 9.39
N LYS A 391 4.21 -37.47 10.11
CA LYS A 391 3.99 -36.89 11.45
C LYS A 391 3.27 -35.53 11.40
N TYR A 392 3.37 -34.83 10.29
CA TYR A 392 2.92 -33.44 10.15
C TYR A 392 1.82 -33.22 9.10
N LEU A 393 1.77 -34.12 8.10
CA LEU A 393 0.82 -34.04 6.99
C LEU A 393 0.07 -35.36 6.79
N GLN A 394 -1.17 -35.25 6.37
CA GLN A 394 -1.98 -36.42 5.99
C GLN A 394 -1.41 -37.06 4.72
N GLU A 395 -1.54 -38.39 4.64
CA GLU A 395 -1.17 -39.13 3.45
C GLU A 395 -2.12 -38.86 2.28
N THR A 396 -1.56 -38.83 1.09
CA THR A 396 -2.27 -38.59 -0.17
C THR A 396 -2.07 -39.77 -1.11
N PRO A 397 -2.85 -39.91 -2.19
CA PRO A 397 -2.58 -40.93 -3.20
C PRO A 397 -1.14 -40.88 -3.71
N ALA A 398 -0.62 -39.68 -3.99
CA ALA A 398 0.76 -39.51 -4.47
C ALA A 398 1.80 -40.02 -3.46
N THR A 399 1.62 -39.76 -2.18
CA THR A 399 2.56 -40.24 -1.16
C THR A 399 2.44 -41.75 -0.95
N TYR A 400 1.23 -42.34 -0.99
CA TYR A 400 1.10 -43.80 -0.95
C TYR A 400 1.79 -44.48 -2.14
N PHE A 401 1.73 -43.88 -3.33
CA PHE A 401 2.44 -44.38 -4.49
C PHE A 401 3.98 -44.30 -4.32
N LEU A 402 4.46 -43.21 -3.75
CA LEU A 402 5.88 -43.01 -3.48
C LEU A 402 6.40 -43.99 -2.41
N TRP A 403 5.61 -44.25 -1.34
CA TRP A 403 5.91 -45.34 -0.39
C TRP A 403 6.01 -46.69 -1.09
N ALA A 404 4.99 -47.04 -1.91
CA ALA A 404 4.90 -48.32 -2.60
C ALA A 404 6.13 -48.54 -3.54
N THR A 405 6.42 -47.57 -4.39
CA THR A 405 7.54 -47.65 -5.34
C THR A 405 8.88 -47.68 -4.62
N SER A 406 9.05 -46.97 -3.53
CA SER A 406 10.27 -46.99 -2.73
C SER A 406 10.50 -48.37 -2.08
N TYR A 407 9.47 -48.95 -1.47
CA TYR A 407 9.57 -50.32 -0.93
C TYR A 407 9.81 -51.36 -2.01
N ASP A 408 9.14 -51.24 -3.16
CA ASP A 408 9.28 -52.14 -4.28
C ASP A 408 10.72 -52.17 -4.84
N ASN A 409 11.32 -50.99 -5.01
CA ASN A 409 12.70 -50.88 -5.46
C ASN A 409 13.73 -51.40 -4.43
N LEU A 410 13.37 -51.41 -3.14
CA LEU A 410 14.16 -52.03 -2.07
C LEU A 410 13.88 -53.53 -1.90
N HIS A 411 13.07 -54.12 -2.78
CA HIS A 411 12.64 -55.54 -2.72
C HIS A 411 11.89 -55.93 -1.44
N LEU A 412 11.26 -54.96 -0.78
CA LEU A 412 10.44 -55.15 0.41
C LEU A 412 8.99 -55.43 0.00
N SER A 413 8.78 -56.58 -0.62
CA SER A 413 7.53 -56.93 -1.35
C SER A 413 6.25 -56.83 -0.51
N LYS A 414 6.28 -57.20 0.77
CA LYS A 414 5.09 -57.10 1.64
C LYS A 414 4.63 -55.67 1.85
N GLN A 415 5.58 -54.81 2.16
CA GLN A 415 5.30 -53.36 2.35
C GLN A 415 4.86 -52.71 1.04
N ALA A 416 5.54 -53.05 -0.07
CA ALA A 416 5.17 -52.56 -1.40
C ALA A 416 3.70 -52.90 -1.72
N GLN A 417 3.29 -54.16 -1.53
CA GLN A 417 1.91 -54.59 -1.75
C GLN A 417 0.92 -53.79 -0.89
N GLU A 418 1.22 -53.65 0.40
CA GLU A 418 0.37 -52.90 1.33
C GLU A 418 0.13 -51.47 0.83
N TYR A 419 1.21 -50.76 0.43
CA TYR A 419 1.12 -49.38 0.01
C TYR A 419 0.54 -49.21 -1.39
N TYR A 420 0.74 -50.16 -2.31
CA TYR A 420 0.03 -50.17 -3.60
C TYR A 420 -1.50 -50.33 -3.39
N HIS A 421 -1.95 -51.17 -2.45
CA HIS A 421 -3.35 -51.30 -2.13
C HIS A 421 -3.93 -49.99 -1.53
N LYS A 422 -3.19 -49.35 -0.59
CA LYS A 422 -3.58 -48.04 -0.03
C LYS A 422 -3.67 -46.96 -1.13
N PHE A 423 -2.72 -46.96 -2.05
CA PHE A 423 -2.76 -46.07 -3.21
C PHE A 423 -4.01 -46.28 -4.04
N LEU A 424 -4.27 -47.51 -4.48
CA LEU A 424 -5.44 -47.82 -5.30
C LEU A 424 -6.76 -47.50 -4.63
N ALA A 425 -6.85 -47.72 -3.33
CA ALA A 425 -8.03 -47.36 -2.54
C ALA A 425 -8.27 -45.84 -2.46
N ALA A 426 -7.20 -45.04 -2.42
CA ALA A 426 -7.26 -43.60 -2.30
C ALA A 426 -7.31 -42.87 -3.66
N ALA A 427 -6.84 -43.48 -4.74
CA ALA A 427 -6.67 -42.86 -6.07
C ALA A 427 -8.01 -42.56 -6.77
N GLY A 428 -9.00 -43.46 -6.63
CA GLY A 428 -10.37 -43.24 -7.12
C GLY A 428 -10.47 -42.93 -8.63
N GLY A 429 -9.59 -43.50 -9.47
CA GLY A 429 -9.57 -43.29 -10.92
C GLY A 429 -8.93 -41.97 -11.36
N LYS A 430 -8.37 -41.20 -10.47
CA LYS A 430 -7.77 -39.90 -10.80
C LYS A 430 -6.33 -39.99 -11.33
N PHE A 431 -5.67 -41.15 -11.22
CA PHE A 431 -4.28 -41.39 -11.56
C PHE A 431 -4.13 -42.62 -12.46
N PRO A 432 -4.71 -42.64 -13.69
CA PRO A 432 -4.85 -43.84 -14.51
C PRO A 432 -3.52 -44.56 -14.79
N ASP A 433 -2.45 -43.82 -15.08
CA ASP A 433 -1.13 -44.43 -15.37
C ASP A 433 -0.50 -45.08 -14.15
N GLN A 434 -0.53 -44.40 -12.99
CA GLN A 434 0.00 -44.94 -11.74
C GLN A 434 -0.88 -46.07 -11.21
N GLU A 435 -2.20 -46.01 -11.39
CA GLU A 435 -3.11 -47.11 -11.04
C GLU A 435 -2.85 -48.35 -11.90
N TRP A 436 -2.62 -48.18 -13.20
CA TRP A 436 -2.22 -49.25 -14.09
C TRP A 436 -0.89 -49.85 -13.62
N GLN A 437 0.13 -49.04 -13.36
CA GLN A 437 1.42 -49.49 -12.85
C GLN A 437 1.27 -50.24 -11.52
N ALA A 438 0.55 -49.71 -10.56
CA ALA A 438 0.33 -50.34 -9.25
C ALA A 438 -0.31 -51.74 -9.39
N LYS A 439 -1.37 -51.88 -10.23
CA LYS A 439 -2.00 -53.18 -10.50
C LYS A 439 -1.03 -54.19 -11.08
N HIS A 440 -0.22 -53.79 -12.09
CA HIS A 440 0.77 -54.69 -12.68
C HIS A 440 1.87 -55.09 -11.70
N ARG A 441 2.31 -54.15 -10.85
CA ARG A 441 3.32 -54.49 -9.84
C ARG A 441 2.77 -55.42 -8.77
N LEU A 442 1.53 -55.28 -8.36
CA LEU A 442 0.87 -56.19 -7.43
C LEU A 442 0.83 -57.61 -7.96
N VAL A 443 0.48 -57.80 -9.23
CA VAL A 443 0.53 -59.13 -9.88
C VAL A 443 1.95 -59.71 -9.84
N ALA A 444 2.96 -58.92 -10.20
CA ALA A 444 4.36 -59.33 -10.20
C ALA A 444 4.91 -59.68 -8.79
N LEU A 445 4.40 -59.03 -7.76
CA LEU A 445 4.76 -59.25 -6.35
C LEU A 445 3.98 -60.40 -5.70
N GLY A 446 3.07 -61.09 -6.43
CA GLY A 446 2.24 -62.16 -5.92
C GLY A 446 1.06 -61.70 -5.04
N GLY A 447 0.64 -60.42 -5.16
CA GLY A 447 -0.55 -59.89 -4.52
C GLY A 447 -1.81 -60.33 -5.26
N SER A 448 -2.86 -60.71 -4.49
CA SER A 448 -4.20 -60.87 -5.06
C SER A 448 -4.80 -59.52 -5.41
N HIS A 449 -5.58 -59.49 -6.51
CA HIS A 449 -6.35 -58.33 -6.93
C HIS A 449 -7.40 -57.92 -5.92
#